data_a5d9824ee4123004eea5fcfe319db4ce
#
_entry.id   a5d9824ee4123004eea5fcfe319db4ce
#
_cell.length_a   1.000
_cell.length_b   1.000
_cell.length_c   1.000
_cell.angle_alpha   90.00
_cell.angle_beta   90.00
_cell.angle_gamma   90.00
#
_symmetry.space_group_name_H-M   'P 1'
#
loop_
_entity.id
_entity.type
_entity.pdbx_description
1 polymer ?
#
loop_
_entity_poly.entity_id
_entity_poly.type
_entity_poly.pdbx_seq_one_letter_code
_entity_poly.pdbx_strand_id
1 'polypeptide(L)'
;MITKMKKLTFLIYYKEYEAFLKRMQELGVLHVQTAQEGSVEPTSELEAKLKQTEHVKAWINRLEAMEATDVPLASDRSATDILLHLDEMDEARRVKETELQRLRKDEAALLPWGDFDPVRVEGLSDIGYAMGFFVCPERSFNEEWAELYYATEVTREKGKVYFVTLTPVGEEVVLDAERLRLPHVSLADLRKQIREKEEGIAAIEHEMGKLAQGYVSRLRGYEDELRTSIAFDRVVLGTEQVADNRLMVLQGWIPEDKEAEVKSFLSTQEVYYEIRAARREDNAPIKLKNNAFVRMYEVLTKMYGMPDYAEFDPTPLVAPFFTLFFAFCMGDAGYGLVLIALGFFLKHKLSPSLKGIMNLVITLGAATTVFGAVLGTFFGVSLFDVDVPEWMKQFMIVGKIGDTSYDKQMLLALIIGVVHICIAMTVKAIGATVRYGFKESLSDWGWLLLVVGFICTGGLSFMKVISENVAGTSFLVIGSVAAIGIYLLNNLHRNVF
;
A
#
# COMPACT_ATOMS: atom_id res chain seq x y z
N MET A 1 7.56 23.97 -5.14
CA MET A 1 8.91 24.59 -5.06
C MET A 1 9.75 23.79 -4.08
N ILE A 2 11.00 23.47 -4.44
CA ILE A 2 11.92 22.72 -3.56
C ILE A 2 12.48 23.67 -2.50
N THR A 3 12.40 23.28 -1.22
CA THR A 3 12.94 24.06 -0.10
C THR A 3 14.46 23.97 -0.12
N LYS A 4 15.15 25.11 0.03
CA LYS A 4 16.61 25.11 0.16
C LYS A 4 17.01 24.48 1.50
N MET A 5 18.02 23.60 1.45
CA MET A 5 18.52 22.86 2.60
C MET A 5 19.89 23.39 3.03
N LYS A 6 20.15 23.34 4.32
CA LYS A 6 21.48 23.59 4.90
C LYS A 6 22.01 22.30 5.51
N LYS A 7 23.28 22.01 5.24
CA LYS A 7 23.98 20.88 5.86
C LYS A 7 24.54 21.31 7.20
N LEU A 8 24.25 20.54 8.24
CA LEU A 8 24.85 20.70 9.56
C LEU A 8 25.79 19.53 9.83
N THR A 9 26.93 19.86 10.39
CA THR A 9 27.89 18.87 10.90
C THR A 9 28.17 19.22 12.36
N PHE A 10 27.98 18.25 13.25
CA PHE A 10 28.20 18.38 14.66
C PHE A 10 29.40 17.54 15.10
N LEU A 11 30.19 18.06 16.02
CA LEU A 11 31.21 17.33 16.78
C LEU A 11 30.77 17.30 18.25
N ILE A 12 30.45 16.13 18.76
CA ILE A 12 29.82 15.96 20.06
C ILE A 12 30.66 14.99 20.87
N TYR A 13 30.88 15.32 22.15
CA TYR A 13 31.55 14.40 23.07
C TYR A 13 30.69 13.16 23.32
N TYR A 14 31.29 11.96 23.26
CA TYR A 14 30.55 10.70 23.26
C TYR A 14 29.59 10.50 24.42
N LYS A 15 29.95 11.02 25.62
CA LYS A 15 29.09 10.94 26.83
C LYS A 15 27.82 11.80 26.75
N GLU A 16 27.83 12.83 25.94
CA GLU A 16 26.72 13.80 25.83
C GLU A 16 25.88 13.53 24.55
N TYR A 17 26.35 12.60 23.72
CA TYR A 17 25.77 12.35 22.42
C TYR A 17 24.30 11.96 22.46
N GLU A 18 23.94 10.97 23.28
CA GLU A 18 22.54 10.50 23.36
C GLU A 18 21.61 11.59 23.91
N ALA A 19 22.07 12.34 24.92
CA ALA A 19 21.31 13.44 25.49
C ALA A 19 21.11 14.59 24.49
N PHE A 20 22.12 14.86 23.67
CA PHE A 20 22.01 15.82 22.57
C PHE A 20 21.03 15.35 21.49
N LEU A 21 21.12 14.08 21.07
CA LEU A 21 20.21 13.52 20.08
C LEU A 21 18.75 13.58 20.54
N LYS A 22 18.45 13.26 21.80
CA LYS A 22 17.08 13.35 22.34
C LYS A 22 16.55 14.78 22.26
N ARG A 23 17.37 15.78 22.65
CA ARG A 23 16.98 17.20 22.54
C ARG A 23 16.78 17.64 21.08
N MET A 24 17.62 17.14 20.14
CA MET A 24 17.44 17.41 18.71
C MET A 24 16.19 16.71 18.13
N GLN A 25 15.85 15.54 18.65
CA GLN A 25 14.63 14.84 18.29
C GLN A 25 13.37 15.59 18.76
N GLU A 26 13.39 16.14 19.98
CA GLU A 26 12.30 16.99 20.50
C GLU A 26 12.11 18.26 19.66
N LEU A 27 13.20 18.85 19.17
CA LEU A 27 13.15 19.98 18.25
C LEU A 27 12.50 19.61 16.89
N GLY A 28 12.66 18.36 16.44
CA GLY A 28 11.96 17.80 15.27
C GLY A 28 12.27 18.42 13.92
N VAL A 29 13.42 19.11 13.78
CA VAL A 29 13.76 19.88 12.57
C VAL A 29 14.92 19.26 11.77
N LEU A 30 15.79 18.49 12.43
CA LEU A 30 16.97 17.90 11.82
C LEU A 30 16.65 16.58 11.13
N HIS A 31 16.92 16.51 9.83
CA HIS A 31 16.96 15.25 9.10
C HIS A 31 18.36 14.68 9.15
N VAL A 32 18.57 13.66 9.99
CA VAL A 32 19.89 13.05 10.20
C VAL A 32 20.27 12.21 8.99
N GLN A 33 21.51 12.37 8.55
CA GLN A 33 22.10 11.51 7.53
C GLN A 33 22.64 10.25 8.21
N THR A 34 21.86 9.16 8.10
CA THR A 34 22.30 7.84 8.61
C THR A 34 23.27 7.19 7.63
N ALA A 35 24.21 6.40 8.13
CA ALA A 35 24.99 5.49 7.29
C ALA A 35 24.08 4.59 6.44
N GLN A 36 24.57 4.13 5.28
CA GLN A 36 23.76 3.31 4.36
C GLN A 36 23.13 2.12 5.10
N GLU A 37 21.86 1.83 4.78
CA GLU A 37 21.18 0.64 5.29
C GLU A 37 22.01 -0.61 5.00
N GLY A 38 22.37 -1.36 6.05
CA GLY A 38 23.20 -2.56 5.94
C GLY A 38 24.67 -2.39 6.37
N SER A 39 25.15 -1.17 6.66
CA SER A 39 26.53 -0.94 7.14
C SER A 39 26.68 -1.07 8.67
N VAL A 40 25.59 -1.20 9.41
CA VAL A 40 25.57 -1.29 10.87
C VAL A 40 25.10 -2.68 11.27
N GLU A 41 25.94 -3.44 12.00
CA GLU A 41 25.50 -4.69 12.60
C GLU A 41 24.43 -4.38 13.66
N PRO A 42 23.25 -4.99 13.57
CA PRO A 42 22.18 -4.74 14.53
C PRO A 42 22.58 -5.32 15.89
N THR A 43 22.41 -4.51 16.94
CA THR A 43 22.54 -5.00 18.31
C THR A 43 21.36 -5.92 18.65
N SER A 44 21.54 -6.81 19.65
CA SER A 44 20.45 -7.68 20.13
C SER A 44 19.21 -6.90 20.58
N GLU A 45 19.39 -5.69 21.11
CA GLU A 45 18.29 -4.80 21.51
C GLU A 45 17.53 -4.24 20.30
N LEU A 46 18.23 -3.81 19.25
CA LEU A 46 17.61 -3.34 18.02
C LEU A 46 16.85 -4.48 17.31
N GLU A 47 17.40 -5.70 17.28
CA GLU A 47 16.70 -6.86 16.75
C GLU A 47 15.44 -7.21 17.54
N ALA A 48 15.47 -7.08 18.86
CA ALA A 48 14.30 -7.31 19.71
C ALA A 48 13.19 -6.30 19.39
N LYS A 49 13.53 -5.01 19.26
CA LYS A 49 12.58 -3.94 18.89
C LYS A 49 12.00 -4.16 17.49
N LEU A 50 12.82 -4.61 16.53
CA LEU A 50 12.35 -4.93 15.17
C LEU A 50 11.35 -6.09 15.18
N LYS A 51 11.66 -7.19 15.88
CA LYS A 51 10.74 -8.33 16.04
C LYS A 51 9.43 -7.92 16.72
N GLN A 52 9.54 -7.09 17.75
CA GLN A 52 8.36 -6.56 18.45
C GLN A 52 7.49 -5.69 17.54
N THR A 53 8.09 -4.86 16.68
CA THR A 53 7.34 -4.04 15.71
C THR A 53 6.60 -4.91 14.70
N GLU A 54 7.23 -5.97 14.17
CA GLU A 54 6.57 -6.92 13.26
C GLU A 54 5.43 -7.67 13.96
N HIS A 55 5.59 -8.04 15.23
CA HIS A 55 4.55 -8.69 16.02
C HIS A 55 3.34 -7.77 16.24
N VAL A 56 3.58 -6.51 16.64
CA VAL A 56 2.53 -5.49 16.77
C VAL A 56 1.77 -5.30 15.46
N LYS A 57 2.50 -5.16 14.36
CA LYS A 57 1.93 -4.98 13.02
C LYS A 57 1.09 -6.17 12.56
N ALA A 58 1.53 -7.40 12.86
CA ALA A 58 0.75 -8.60 12.58
C ALA A 58 -0.59 -8.59 13.31
N TRP A 59 -0.59 -8.18 14.59
CA TRP A 59 -1.84 -8.04 15.37
C TRP A 59 -2.74 -6.93 14.85
N ILE A 60 -2.19 -5.76 14.50
CA ILE A 60 -2.97 -4.66 13.91
C ILE A 60 -3.69 -5.13 12.65
N ASN A 61 -2.96 -5.76 11.71
CA ASN A 61 -3.53 -6.25 10.45
C ASN A 61 -4.64 -7.29 10.70
N ARG A 62 -4.44 -8.17 11.67
CA ARG A 62 -5.43 -9.20 12.01
C ARG A 62 -6.69 -8.61 12.64
N LEU A 63 -6.54 -7.68 13.58
CA LEU A 63 -7.67 -7.01 14.23
C LEU A 63 -8.47 -6.14 13.25
N GLU A 64 -7.80 -5.49 12.30
CA GLU A 64 -8.46 -4.69 11.26
C GLU A 64 -9.25 -5.54 10.24
N ALA A 65 -8.86 -6.81 10.06
CA ALA A 65 -9.58 -7.74 9.21
C ALA A 65 -10.82 -8.35 9.90
N MET A 66 -10.96 -8.18 11.22
CA MET A 66 -12.14 -8.66 11.96
C MET A 66 -13.31 -7.67 11.80
N GLU A 67 -14.52 -8.20 11.72
CA GLU A 67 -15.73 -7.36 11.71
C GLU A 67 -15.83 -6.57 13.02
N ALA A 68 -15.85 -5.24 12.90
CA ALA A 68 -15.97 -4.36 14.04
C ALA A 68 -17.38 -4.46 14.63
N THR A 69 -17.49 -4.85 15.88
CA THR A 69 -18.73 -4.71 16.65
C THR A 69 -18.83 -3.31 17.26
N ASP A 70 -20.00 -2.71 17.24
CA ASP A 70 -20.31 -1.30 17.55
C ASP A 70 -20.00 -0.80 19.00
N VAL A 71 -19.24 -1.53 19.77
CA VAL A 71 -18.92 -1.12 21.15
C VAL A 71 -17.45 -0.74 21.27
N PRO A 72 -17.11 0.56 21.28
CA PRO A 72 -15.76 1.00 21.59
C PRO A 72 -15.50 0.81 23.08
N LEU A 73 -14.86 -0.28 23.47
CA LEU A 73 -14.28 -0.42 24.80
C LEU A 73 -12.97 0.39 24.82
N ALA A 74 -13.00 1.56 25.46
CA ALA A 74 -11.80 2.28 25.83
C ALA A 74 -11.02 1.38 26.80
N SER A 75 -9.86 0.89 26.38
CA SER A 75 -8.99 0.09 27.23
C SER A 75 -7.94 1.00 27.87
N ASP A 76 -7.94 1.09 29.19
CA ASP A 76 -6.85 1.73 29.96
C ASP A 76 -5.58 0.86 30.05
N ARG A 77 -5.56 -0.30 29.40
CA ARG A 77 -4.41 -1.21 29.41
C ARG A 77 -3.24 -0.64 28.63
N SER A 78 -2.03 -0.97 29.07
CA SER A 78 -0.82 -0.66 28.31
C SER A 78 -0.78 -1.46 26.99
N ALA A 79 -0.04 -0.99 25.99
CA ALA A 79 0.09 -1.72 24.72
C ALA A 79 0.73 -3.10 24.90
N THR A 80 1.65 -3.25 25.84
CA THR A 80 2.28 -4.53 26.18
C THR A 80 1.30 -5.50 26.83
N ASP A 81 0.40 -5.02 27.70
CA ASP A 81 -0.64 -5.86 28.32
C ASP A 81 -1.68 -6.30 27.27
N ILE A 82 -1.97 -5.41 26.30
CA ILE A 82 -2.86 -5.75 25.18
C ILE A 82 -2.26 -6.87 24.35
N LEU A 83 -0.96 -6.78 23.99
CA LEU A 83 -0.29 -7.83 23.22
C LEU A 83 -0.30 -9.16 23.96
N LEU A 84 0.05 -9.15 25.24
CA LEU A 84 0.05 -10.36 26.06
C LEU A 84 -1.37 -10.99 26.09
N HIS A 85 -2.39 -10.19 26.29
CA HIS A 85 -3.77 -10.67 26.30
C HIS A 85 -4.21 -11.25 24.94
N LEU A 86 -3.83 -10.63 23.84
CA LEU A 86 -4.10 -11.13 22.51
C LEU A 86 -3.35 -12.44 22.22
N ASP A 87 -2.10 -12.56 22.65
CA ASP A 87 -1.32 -13.78 22.53
C ASP A 87 -1.94 -14.93 23.34
N GLU A 88 -2.40 -14.66 24.56
CA GLU A 88 -3.13 -15.64 25.41
C GLU A 88 -4.42 -16.12 24.74
N MET A 89 -5.19 -15.20 24.17
CA MET A 89 -6.43 -15.53 23.45
C MET A 89 -6.14 -16.36 22.19
N ASP A 90 -5.11 -16.02 21.43
CA ASP A 90 -4.74 -16.78 20.24
C ASP A 90 -4.23 -18.16 20.57
N GLU A 91 -3.44 -18.31 21.62
CA GLU A 91 -2.99 -19.62 22.09
C GLU A 91 -4.17 -20.49 22.56
N ALA A 92 -5.11 -19.93 23.33
CA ALA A 92 -6.32 -20.64 23.73
C ALA A 92 -7.16 -21.08 22.52
N ARG A 93 -7.23 -20.26 21.48
CA ARG A 93 -7.90 -20.60 20.22
C ARG A 93 -7.18 -21.75 19.51
N ARG A 94 -5.84 -21.67 19.36
CA ARG A 94 -5.02 -22.71 18.70
C ARG A 94 -5.13 -24.06 19.39
N VAL A 95 -5.11 -24.07 20.72
CA VAL A 95 -5.28 -25.31 21.49
C VAL A 95 -6.64 -25.94 21.14
N LYS A 96 -7.73 -25.17 21.17
CA LYS A 96 -9.06 -25.65 20.80
C LYS A 96 -9.14 -26.13 19.35
N GLU A 97 -8.51 -25.43 18.41
CA GLU A 97 -8.43 -25.84 17.00
C GLU A 97 -7.71 -27.18 16.82
N THR A 98 -6.59 -27.37 17.53
CA THR A 98 -5.84 -28.63 17.48
C THR A 98 -6.68 -29.80 18.02
N GLU A 99 -7.39 -29.57 19.13
CA GLU A 99 -8.32 -30.56 19.68
C GLU A 99 -9.49 -30.84 18.72
N LEU A 100 -10.06 -29.79 18.11
CA LEU A 100 -11.13 -29.90 17.11
C LEU A 100 -10.69 -30.74 15.90
N GLN A 101 -9.48 -30.51 15.39
CA GLN A 101 -8.93 -31.33 14.29
C GLN A 101 -8.80 -32.78 14.67
N ARG A 102 -8.37 -33.09 15.90
CA ARG A 102 -8.31 -34.46 16.41
C ARG A 102 -9.71 -35.07 16.48
N LEU A 103 -10.68 -34.38 17.08
CA LEU A 103 -12.06 -34.85 17.21
C LEU A 103 -12.72 -35.10 15.84
N ARG A 104 -12.49 -34.23 14.86
CA ARG A 104 -12.96 -34.42 13.47
C ARG A 104 -12.33 -35.64 12.79
N LYS A 105 -11.07 -35.95 13.09
CA LYS A 105 -10.40 -37.16 12.60
C LYS A 105 -11.04 -38.41 13.23
N ASP A 106 -11.33 -38.37 14.53
CA ASP A 106 -11.99 -39.43 15.25
C ASP A 106 -13.44 -39.63 14.76
N GLU A 107 -14.17 -38.54 14.47
CA GLU A 107 -15.48 -38.58 13.84
C GLU A 107 -15.43 -39.27 12.46
N ALA A 108 -14.48 -38.86 11.61
CA ALA A 108 -14.31 -39.46 10.28
C ALA A 108 -13.99 -40.97 10.36
N ALA A 109 -13.28 -41.41 11.39
CA ALA A 109 -13.00 -42.83 11.62
C ALA A 109 -14.24 -43.61 12.08
N LEU A 110 -15.11 -42.98 12.89
CA LEU A 110 -16.35 -43.61 13.38
C LEU A 110 -17.52 -43.57 12.36
N LEU A 111 -17.54 -42.60 11.47
CA LEU A 111 -18.66 -42.36 10.56
C LEU A 111 -19.11 -43.63 9.77
N PRO A 112 -18.22 -44.47 9.20
CA PRO A 112 -18.61 -45.68 8.49
C PRO A 112 -19.31 -46.73 9.35
N TRP A 113 -19.08 -46.68 10.67
CA TRP A 113 -19.60 -47.67 11.63
C TRP A 113 -20.97 -47.30 12.18
N GLY A 114 -21.43 -46.07 11.95
CA GLY A 114 -22.67 -45.54 12.53
C GLY A 114 -22.53 -45.21 14.01
N ASP A 115 -23.67 -44.92 14.65
CA ASP A 115 -23.72 -44.60 16.07
C ASP A 115 -23.94 -45.87 16.89
N PHE A 116 -22.91 -46.27 17.61
CA PHE A 116 -22.97 -47.43 18.52
C PHE A 116 -22.42 -47.04 19.90
N ASP A 117 -22.83 -47.82 20.91
CA ASP A 117 -22.37 -47.63 22.27
C ASP A 117 -21.09 -48.44 22.52
N PRO A 118 -19.91 -47.79 22.67
CA PRO A 118 -18.64 -48.47 22.90
C PRO A 118 -18.66 -49.35 24.19
N VAL A 119 -19.40 -48.92 25.22
CA VAL A 119 -19.48 -49.65 26.49
C VAL A 119 -20.15 -51.01 26.29
N ARG A 120 -21.18 -51.10 25.39
CA ARG A 120 -21.81 -52.39 25.08
C ARG A 120 -20.86 -53.30 24.29
N VAL A 121 -20.03 -52.71 23.41
CA VAL A 121 -19.03 -53.50 22.65
C VAL A 121 -17.98 -54.04 23.60
N GLU A 122 -17.49 -53.28 24.56
CA GLU A 122 -16.57 -53.71 25.60
C GLU A 122 -17.18 -54.79 26.52
N GLY A 123 -18.46 -54.64 26.88
CA GLY A 123 -19.19 -55.57 27.66
C GLY A 123 -19.33 -56.97 27.02
N LEU A 124 -19.06 -57.14 25.72
CA LEU A 124 -19.01 -58.45 25.10
C LEU A 124 -17.88 -59.32 25.64
N SER A 125 -16.80 -58.68 26.12
CA SER A 125 -15.67 -59.41 26.74
C SER A 125 -16.08 -60.09 28.04
N ASP A 126 -17.05 -59.58 28.77
CA ASP A 126 -17.54 -60.15 30.03
C ASP A 126 -18.33 -61.47 29.81
N ILE A 127 -18.85 -61.65 28.61
CA ILE A 127 -19.53 -62.86 28.17
C ILE A 127 -18.67 -63.77 27.32
N GLY A 128 -17.32 -63.45 27.21
CA GLY A 128 -16.35 -64.30 26.54
C GLY A 128 -16.15 -64.04 25.04
N TYR A 129 -16.71 -62.95 24.49
CA TYR A 129 -16.55 -62.61 23.07
C TYR A 129 -15.82 -61.28 22.87
N ALA A 130 -15.08 -61.19 21.76
CA ALA A 130 -14.42 -59.96 21.32
C ALA A 130 -14.93 -59.56 19.95
N MET A 131 -15.26 -58.27 19.81
CA MET A 131 -15.62 -57.68 18.53
C MET A 131 -14.39 -57.03 17.91
N GLY A 132 -14.08 -57.38 16.66
CA GLY A 132 -13.02 -56.77 15.86
C GLY A 132 -13.60 -55.87 14.76
N PHE A 133 -12.99 -54.74 14.52
CA PHE A 133 -13.37 -53.80 13.47
C PHE A 133 -12.33 -53.86 12.37
N PHE A 134 -12.75 -54.15 11.13
CA PHE A 134 -11.87 -54.36 10.00
C PHE A 134 -12.30 -53.62 8.75
N VAL A 135 -11.32 -53.23 7.94
CA VAL A 135 -11.55 -52.63 6.63
C VAL A 135 -10.67 -53.31 5.58
N CYS A 136 -11.22 -53.61 4.44
CA CYS A 136 -10.45 -54.14 3.29
C CYS A 136 -10.96 -53.49 1.98
N PRO A 137 -10.15 -53.58 0.90
CA PRO A 137 -10.61 -53.26 -0.43
C PRO A 137 -11.79 -54.20 -0.83
N GLU A 138 -12.75 -53.72 -1.57
CA GLU A 138 -13.92 -54.51 -2.00
C GLU A 138 -13.55 -55.80 -2.72
N ARG A 139 -12.42 -55.79 -3.42
CA ARG A 139 -11.90 -56.98 -4.14
C ARG A 139 -11.31 -58.06 -3.24
N SER A 140 -10.93 -57.71 -2.02
CA SER A 140 -10.28 -58.61 -1.03
C SER A 140 -11.31 -59.16 -0.03
N PHE A 141 -12.56 -58.69 -0.05
CA PHE A 141 -13.58 -59.18 0.86
C PHE A 141 -14.00 -60.60 0.46
N ASN A 142 -13.87 -61.60 1.39
CA ASN A 142 -14.24 -62.95 1.17
C ASN A 142 -15.46 -63.33 2.02
N GLU A 143 -16.50 -63.92 1.38
CA GLU A 143 -17.74 -64.32 2.05
C GLU A 143 -17.49 -65.49 3.03
N GLU A 144 -16.45 -66.30 2.88
CA GLU A 144 -16.06 -67.35 3.82
C GLU A 144 -15.75 -66.85 5.22
N TRP A 145 -15.40 -65.57 5.34
CA TRP A 145 -15.13 -64.95 6.64
C TRP A 145 -16.38 -64.82 7.54
N ALA A 146 -17.58 -64.84 6.91
CA ALA A 146 -18.82 -64.88 7.63
C ALA A 146 -19.02 -66.22 8.39
N GLU A 147 -18.57 -67.33 7.83
CA GLU A 147 -18.66 -68.63 8.47
C GLU A 147 -17.53 -68.86 9.51
N LEU A 148 -16.32 -68.37 9.21
CA LEU A 148 -15.12 -68.58 10.08
C LEU A 148 -15.07 -67.65 11.29
N TYR A 149 -15.39 -66.37 11.11
CA TYR A 149 -15.22 -65.35 12.14
C TYR A 149 -16.50 -64.53 12.41
N TYR A 150 -17.67 -65.00 11.94
CA TYR A 150 -18.93 -64.27 12.00
C TYR A 150 -18.80 -62.83 11.46
N ALA A 151 -18.04 -62.69 10.35
CA ALA A 151 -17.85 -61.42 9.72
C ALA A 151 -19.13 -60.82 9.17
N THR A 152 -19.54 -59.68 9.63
CA THR A 152 -20.76 -59.00 9.20
C THR A 152 -20.39 -57.69 8.60
N GLU A 153 -20.79 -57.46 7.32
CA GLU A 153 -20.60 -56.18 6.64
C GLU A 153 -21.45 -55.10 7.32
N VAL A 154 -20.83 -53.94 7.61
CA VAL A 154 -21.49 -52.76 8.15
C VAL A 154 -21.83 -51.76 7.03
N THR A 155 -20.84 -51.43 6.20
CA THR A 155 -21.04 -50.50 5.07
C THR A 155 -19.97 -50.67 3.98
N ARG A 156 -20.31 -50.24 2.76
CA ARG A 156 -19.35 -50.09 1.65
C ARG A 156 -19.24 -48.62 1.27
N GLU A 157 -18.04 -48.10 1.34
CA GLU A 157 -17.78 -46.71 0.98
C GLU A 157 -16.45 -46.56 0.28
N LYS A 158 -16.41 -45.81 -0.81
CA LYS A 158 -15.19 -45.47 -1.58
C LYS A 158 -14.33 -46.68 -1.98
N GLY A 159 -15.00 -47.83 -2.36
CA GLY A 159 -14.29 -49.03 -2.77
C GLY A 159 -13.67 -49.83 -1.62
N LYS A 160 -14.07 -49.56 -0.38
CA LYS A 160 -13.70 -50.31 0.83
C LYS A 160 -14.94 -50.91 1.47
N VAL A 161 -14.77 -52.09 2.05
CA VAL A 161 -15.77 -52.76 2.86
C VAL A 161 -15.37 -52.65 4.31
N TYR A 162 -16.28 -52.13 5.13
CA TYR A 162 -16.17 -52.05 6.60
C TYR A 162 -17.00 -53.16 7.18
N PHE A 163 -16.39 -54.00 7.99
CA PHE A 163 -17.06 -55.15 8.57
C PHE A 163 -16.58 -55.43 9.99
N VAL A 164 -17.41 -56.08 10.78
CA VAL A 164 -17.10 -56.49 12.13
C VAL A 164 -16.95 -58.00 12.20
N THR A 165 -16.09 -58.49 13.09
CA THR A 165 -16.01 -59.91 13.43
C THR A 165 -16.39 -60.11 14.89
N LEU A 166 -16.95 -61.29 15.22
CA LEU A 166 -17.26 -61.67 16.58
C LEU A 166 -16.63 -63.02 16.86
N THR A 167 -15.60 -63.02 17.72
CA THR A 167 -14.82 -64.23 18.04
C THR A 167 -14.66 -64.43 19.53
N PRO A 168 -14.44 -65.65 20.05
CA PRO A 168 -14.10 -65.87 21.45
C PRO A 168 -12.87 -65.07 21.88
N VAL A 169 -12.86 -64.63 23.12
CA VAL A 169 -11.71 -63.89 23.69
C VAL A 169 -10.46 -64.75 23.66
N GLY A 170 -9.40 -64.25 23.03
CA GLY A 170 -8.10 -64.95 22.88
C GLY A 170 -7.92 -65.69 21.53
N GLU A 171 -8.92 -65.73 20.69
CA GLU A 171 -8.79 -66.25 19.33
C GLU A 171 -8.13 -65.22 18.39
N GLU A 172 -7.08 -65.64 17.67
CA GLU A 172 -6.36 -64.76 16.76
C GLU A 172 -7.05 -64.76 15.40
N VAL A 173 -7.55 -63.58 15.03
CA VAL A 173 -8.22 -63.35 13.72
C VAL A 173 -7.19 -63.01 12.68
N VAL A 174 -6.92 -63.95 11.74
CA VAL A 174 -5.99 -63.77 10.63
C VAL A 174 -6.76 -63.52 9.34
N LEU A 175 -6.83 -62.23 8.94
CA LEU A 175 -7.54 -61.79 7.73
C LEU A 175 -6.63 -60.92 6.87
N ASP A 176 -6.87 -60.93 5.54
CA ASP A 176 -6.26 -59.96 4.61
C ASP A 176 -7.05 -58.63 4.66
N ALA A 177 -7.12 -58.07 5.87
CA ALA A 177 -7.84 -56.83 6.17
C ALA A 177 -7.14 -56.07 7.29
N GLU A 178 -7.21 -54.74 7.21
CA GLU A 178 -6.67 -53.85 8.22
C GLU A 178 -7.58 -53.81 9.45
N ARG A 179 -7.03 -54.16 10.62
CA ARG A 179 -7.76 -54.03 11.90
C ARG A 179 -7.70 -52.61 12.41
N LEU A 180 -8.86 -51.98 12.59
CA LEU A 180 -9.00 -50.62 13.08
C LEU A 180 -9.18 -50.59 14.60
N ARG A 181 -8.56 -49.61 15.23
CA ARG A 181 -8.83 -49.27 16.63
C ARG A 181 -9.71 -48.04 16.63
N LEU A 182 -10.94 -48.19 17.04
CA LEU A 182 -11.90 -47.09 17.09
C LEU A 182 -11.78 -46.34 18.43
N PRO A 183 -12.14 -45.05 18.47
CA PRO A 183 -12.24 -44.29 19.71
C PRO A 183 -13.30 -44.92 20.66
N HIS A 184 -13.03 -44.90 21.99
CA HIS A 184 -13.95 -45.36 23.03
C HIS A 184 -15.03 -44.34 23.39
N VAL A 185 -15.59 -43.66 22.37
CA VAL A 185 -16.60 -42.60 22.52
C VAL A 185 -17.67 -42.83 21.46
N SER A 186 -18.96 -42.59 21.80
CA SER A 186 -20.05 -42.67 20.82
C SER A 186 -19.99 -41.54 19.80
N LEU A 187 -20.50 -41.77 18.59
CA LEU A 187 -20.55 -40.74 17.55
C LEU A 187 -21.34 -39.49 18.00
N ALA A 188 -22.43 -39.72 18.77
CA ALA A 188 -23.25 -38.65 19.32
C ALA A 188 -22.45 -37.75 20.30
N ASP A 189 -21.69 -38.37 21.22
CA ASP A 189 -20.87 -37.64 22.20
C ASP A 189 -19.72 -36.88 21.49
N LEU A 190 -19.13 -37.51 20.50
CA LEU A 190 -18.07 -36.88 19.72
C LEU A 190 -18.56 -35.63 18.99
N ARG A 191 -19.71 -35.71 18.35
CA ARG A 191 -20.36 -34.55 17.71
C ARG A 191 -20.75 -33.45 18.70
N LYS A 192 -21.10 -33.81 19.91
CA LYS A 192 -21.35 -32.84 20.97
C LYS A 192 -20.05 -32.11 21.36
N GLN A 193 -18.98 -32.86 21.58
CA GLN A 193 -17.65 -32.27 21.88
C GLN A 193 -17.16 -31.37 20.73
N ILE A 194 -17.32 -31.76 19.47
CA ILE A 194 -17.00 -30.94 18.29
C ILE A 194 -17.73 -29.60 18.35
N ARG A 195 -19.05 -29.61 18.56
CA ARG A 195 -19.85 -28.38 18.67
C ARG A 195 -19.40 -27.49 19.84
N GLU A 196 -19.13 -28.05 21.00
CA GLU A 196 -18.64 -27.30 22.16
C GLU A 196 -17.29 -26.62 21.87
N LYS A 197 -16.39 -27.29 21.10
CA LYS A 197 -15.11 -26.69 20.71
C LYS A 197 -15.30 -25.60 19.65
N GLU A 198 -16.17 -25.81 18.66
CA GLU A 198 -16.52 -24.81 17.64
C GLU A 198 -17.15 -23.56 18.27
N GLU A 199 -18.08 -23.73 19.18
CA GLU A 199 -18.71 -22.62 19.94
C GLU A 199 -17.66 -21.88 20.79
N GLY A 200 -16.72 -22.63 21.41
CA GLY A 200 -15.64 -22.04 22.18
C GLY A 200 -14.64 -21.24 21.35
N ILE A 201 -14.36 -21.66 20.12
CA ILE A 201 -13.52 -20.92 19.17
C ILE A 201 -14.24 -19.64 18.72
N ALA A 202 -15.52 -19.76 18.33
CA ALA A 202 -16.32 -18.63 17.90
C ALA A 202 -16.49 -17.58 19.03
N ALA A 203 -16.60 -18.00 20.27
CA ALA A 203 -16.66 -17.10 21.43
C ALA A 203 -15.36 -16.30 21.59
N ILE A 204 -14.19 -16.92 21.44
CA ILE A 204 -12.90 -16.23 21.52
C ILE A 204 -12.77 -15.23 20.36
N GLU A 205 -13.11 -15.60 19.13
CA GLU A 205 -13.05 -14.72 17.97
C GLU A 205 -14.01 -13.53 18.10
N HIS A 206 -15.19 -13.77 18.62
CA HIS A 206 -16.17 -12.70 18.90
C HIS A 206 -15.65 -11.72 19.98
N GLU A 207 -15.01 -12.23 21.04
CA GLU A 207 -14.40 -11.39 22.06
C GLU A 207 -13.24 -10.55 21.50
N MET A 208 -12.37 -11.16 20.67
CA MET A 208 -11.34 -10.44 19.96
C MET A 208 -11.91 -9.33 19.06
N GLY A 209 -13.00 -9.61 18.33
CA GLY A 209 -13.70 -8.63 17.48
C GLY A 209 -14.25 -7.44 18.26
N LYS A 210 -14.79 -7.66 19.48
CA LYS A 210 -15.26 -6.57 20.37
C LYS A 210 -14.13 -5.64 20.82
N LEU A 211 -12.94 -6.20 21.04
CA LEU A 211 -11.79 -5.48 21.54
C LEU A 211 -11.01 -4.78 20.42
N ALA A 212 -11.23 -5.19 19.15
CA ALA A 212 -10.42 -4.79 18.01
C ALA A 212 -10.26 -3.27 17.85
N GLN A 213 -11.37 -2.50 17.89
CA GLN A 213 -11.30 -1.05 17.67
C GLN A 213 -10.49 -0.30 18.72
N GLY A 214 -10.69 -0.64 20.01
CA GLY A 214 -9.94 -0.02 21.11
C GLY A 214 -8.45 -0.37 21.08
N TYR A 215 -8.16 -1.63 20.78
CA TYR A 215 -6.79 -2.14 20.77
C TYR A 215 -5.98 -1.66 19.56
N VAL A 216 -6.57 -1.61 18.36
CA VAL A 216 -5.88 -1.12 17.15
C VAL A 216 -5.35 0.30 17.33
N SER A 217 -6.16 1.21 17.88
CA SER A 217 -5.71 2.60 18.12
C SER A 217 -4.51 2.67 19.06
N ARG A 218 -4.51 1.86 20.13
CA ARG A 218 -3.44 1.82 21.11
C ARG A 218 -2.17 1.17 20.56
N LEU A 219 -2.32 0.06 19.82
CA LEU A 219 -1.22 -0.65 19.18
C LEU A 219 -0.55 0.17 18.09
N ARG A 220 -1.30 0.98 17.33
CA ARG A 220 -0.73 1.93 16.35
C ARG A 220 0.14 2.98 17.02
N GLY A 221 -0.32 3.56 18.14
CA GLY A 221 0.51 4.48 18.92
C GLY A 221 1.81 3.83 19.37
N TYR A 222 1.74 2.60 19.85
CA TYR A 222 2.91 1.85 20.27
C TYR A 222 3.84 1.47 19.11
N GLU A 223 3.29 1.11 17.94
CA GLU A 223 4.08 0.89 16.72
C GLU A 223 4.87 2.15 16.34
N ASP A 224 4.24 3.34 16.41
CA ASP A 224 4.91 4.61 16.13
C ASP A 224 6.00 4.93 17.16
N GLU A 225 5.79 4.62 18.44
CA GLU A 225 6.82 4.76 19.51
C GLU A 225 8.01 3.83 19.23
N LEU A 226 7.76 2.56 18.90
CA LEU A 226 8.81 1.58 18.55
C LEU A 226 9.59 2.02 17.31
N ARG A 227 8.92 2.48 16.26
CA ARG A 227 9.56 2.99 15.04
C ARG A 227 10.45 4.19 15.34
N THR A 228 9.99 5.07 16.19
CA THR A 228 10.76 6.24 16.63
C THR A 228 12.00 5.83 17.42
N SER A 229 11.85 4.87 18.33
CA SER A 229 12.97 4.29 19.10
C SER A 229 13.99 3.58 18.20
N ILE A 230 13.52 2.77 17.23
CA ILE A 230 14.38 2.10 16.26
C ILE A 230 15.15 3.11 15.40
N ALA A 231 14.48 4.18 14.95
CA ALA A 231 15.13 5.24 14.18
C ALA A 231 16.23 5.93 15.01
N PHE A 232 15.97 6.18 16.29
CA PHE A 232 16.96 6.74 17.21
C PHE A 232 18.16 5.81 17.39
N ASP A 233 17.94 4.53 17.68
CA ASP A 233 19.01 3.53 17.87
C ASP A 233 19.87 3.38 16.60
N ARG A 234 19.25 3.40 15.41
CA ARG A 234 19.97 3.38 14.12
C ARG A 234 20.88 4.59 13.94
N VAL A 235 20.44 5.78 14.38
CA VAL A 235 21.28 6.98 14.33
C VAL A 235 22.44 6.85 15.30
N VAL A 236 22.21 6.38 16.52
CA VAL A 236 23.27 6.17 17.53
C VAL A 236 24.33 5.19 17.02
N LEU A 237 23.90 4.04 16.48
CA LEU A 237 24.79 3.00 15.99
C LEU A 237 25.50 3.36 14.68
N GLY A 238 24.84 4.15 13.80
CA GLY A 238 25.38 4.54 12.49
C GLY A 238 26.22 5.82 12.50
N THR A 239 26.44 6.44 13.65
CA THR A 239 27.22 7.68 13.73
C THR A 239 28.72 7.39 13.74
N GLU A 240 29.45 8.13 12.88
CA GLU A 240 30.90 8.01 12.77
C GLU A 240 31.60 8.48 14.07
N GLN A 241 32.54 7.68 14.52
CA GLN A 241 33.37 7.97 15.69
C GLN A 241 34.76 8.39 15.25
N VAL A 242 35.26 9.49 15.82
CA VAL A 242 36.59 10.04 15.52
C VAL A 242 37.37 10.33 16.81
N ALA A 243 38.67 10.59 16.70
CA ALA A 243 39.54 10.92 17.84
C ALA A 243 39.53 9.84 18.95
N ASP A 244 39.88 8.60 18.59
CA ASP A 244 39.91 7.45 19.50
C ASP A 244 38.56 7.19 20.18
N ASN A 245 37.47 7.31 19.45
CA ASN A 245 36.09 7.13 19.90
C ASN A 245 35.61 8.15 20.97
N ARG A 246 36.29 9.28 21.06
CA ARG A 246 35.91 10.34 22.01
C ARG A 246 34.94 11.37 21.45
N LEU A 247 34.88 11.50 20.13
CA LEU A 247 34.00 12.43 19.41
C LEU A 247 33.11 11.70 18.45
N MET A 248 31.83 12.06 18.44
CA MET A 248 30.80 11.61 17.52
C MET A 248 30.57 12.67 16.45
N VAL A 249 30.61 12.28 15.16
CA VAL A 249 30.34 13.18 14.04
C VAL A 249 28.92 12.94 13.54
N LEU A 250 28.02 13.83 13.89
CA LEU A 250 26.64 13.80 13.41
C LEU A 250 26.47 14.74 12.24
N GLN A 251 25.97 14.23 11.12
CA GLN A 251 25.60 15.02 9.95
C GLN A 251 24.11 15.01 9.71
N GLY A 252 23.57 16.13 9.28
CA GLY A 252 22.16 16.23 9.01
C GLY A 252 21.79 17.46 8.17
N TRP A 253 20.51 17.56 7.88
CA TRP A 253 19.94 18.58 7.01
C TRP A 253 18.83 19.34 7.72
N ILE A 254 18.80 20.65 7.55
CA ILE A 254 17.70 21.50 7.97
C ILE A 254 17.18 22.33 6.79
N PRO A 255 15.88 22.64 6.76
CA PRO A 255 15.35 23.64 5.84
C PRO A 255 15.90 25.04 6.16
N GLU A 256 16.19 25.84 5.14
CA GLU A 256 16.74 27.20 5.32
C GLU A 256 15.82 28.10 6.18
N ASP A 257 14.51 27.92 6.09
CA ASP A 257 13.52 28.66 6.89
C ASP A 257 13.55 28.32 8.39
N LYS A 258 14.23 27.24 8.78
CA LYS A 258 14.41 26.81 10.18
C LYS A 258 15.81 27.11 10.76
N GLU A 259 16.69 27.71 9.97
CA GLU A 259 18.07 27.97 10.39
C GLU A 259 18.16 28.86 11.65
N ALA A 260 17.31 29.89 11.74
CA ALA A 260 17.32 30.80 12.90
C ALA A 260 16.87 30.09 14.19
N GLU A 261 15.86 29.21 14.10
CA GLU A 261 15.34 28.44 15.23
C GLU A 261 16.42 27.44 15.72
N VAL A 262 17.08 26.75 14.80
CA VAL A 262 18.15 25.81 15.13
C VAL A 262 19.38 26.54 15.73
N LYS A 263 19.79 27.68 15.21
CA LYS A 263 20.88 28.48 15.76
C LYS A 263 20.60 28.96 17.17
N SER A 264 19.37 29.43 17.44
CA SER A 264 18.94 29.83 18.78
C SER A 264 19.02 28.67 19.75
N PHE A 265 18.58 27.48 19.34
CA PHE A 265 18.68 26.28 20.17
C PHE A 265 20.15 25.88 20.40
N LEU A 266 20.99 25.86 19.36
CA LEU A 266 22.38 25.44 19.44
C LEU A 266 23.23 26.42 20.29
N SER A 267 22.86 27.69 20.35
CA SER A 267 23.55 28.66 21.21
C SER A 267 23.42 28.33 22.70
N THR A 268 22.45 27.52 23.09
CA THR A 268 22.26 27.03 24.46
C THR A 268 22.97 25.71 24.75
N GLN A 269 23.60 25.10 23.74
CA GLN A 269 24.26 23.80 23.84
C GLN A 269 25.78 23.96 23.73
N GLU A 270 26.52 23.20 24.52
CA GLU A 270 28.00 23.14 24.46
C GLU A 270 28.46 22.15 23.36
N VAL A 271 28.12 22.44 22.09
CA VAL A 271 28.42 21.59 20.96
C VAL A 271 29.05 22.40 19.84
N TYR A 272 30.14 21.89 19.26
CA TYR A 272 30.70 22.49 18.05
C TYR A 272 29.85 22.10 16.84
N TYR A 273 29.48 23.06 16.02
CA TYR A 273 28.71 22.82 14.81
C TYR A 273 29.14 23.71 13.65
N GLU A 274 28.98 23.19 12.42
CA GLU A 274 29.21 23.93 11.20
C GLU A 274 27.89 23.89 10.37
N ILE A 275 27.50 25.05 9.83
CA ILE A 275 26.32 25.16 8.95
C ILE A 275 26.79 25.68 7.59
N ARG A 276 26.48 24.91 6.53
CA ARG A 276 26.76 25.35 5.15
C ARG A 276 25.57 25.13 4.23
N ALA A 277 25.50 25.84 3.10
CA ALA A 277 24.50 25.59 2.08
C ALA A 277 24.74 24.22 1.45
N ALA A 278 23.64 23.53 1.12
CA ALA A 278 23.69 22.27 0.38
C ALA A 278 24.31 22.48 -1.01
N ARG A 279 25.23 21.61 -1.41
CA ARG A 279 25.81 21.54 -2.76
C ARG A 279 25.08 20.46 -3.55
N ARG A 280 25.20 20.50 -4.87
CA ARG A 280 24.60 19.49 -5.75
C ARG A 280 25.07 18.06 -5.46
N GLU A 281 26.33 17.92 -5.10
CA GLU A 281 27.01 16.65 -4.81
C GLU A 281 26.62 16.03 -3.46
N ASP A 282 25.97 16.80 -2.60
CA ASP A 282 25.66 16.39 -1.23
C ASP A 282 24.43 15.46 -1.11
N ASN A 283 23.66 15.22 -2.18
CA ASN A 283 22.42 14.44 -2.18
C ASN A 283 21.44 14.88 -1.05
N ALA A 284 21.22 16.19 -0.95
CA ALA A 284 20.33 16.73 0.08
C ALA A 284 18.90 16.19 -0.05
N PRO A 285 18.22 15.91 1.08
CA PRO A 285 16.84 15.44 1.05
C PRO A 285 15.91 16.51 0.46
N ILE A 286 14.93 16.06 -0.31
CA ILE A 286 14.02 16.94 -1.03
C ILE A 286 12.78 17.18 -0.17
N LYS A 287 12.55 18.45 0.18
CA LYS A 287 11.34 18.91 0.84
C LYS A 287 10.57 19.84 -0.08
N LEU A 288 9.37 19.42 -0.50
CA LEU A 288 8.49 20.24 -1.32
C LEU A 288 7.75 21.26 -0.43
N LYS A 289 7.63 22.48 -0.93
CA LYS A 289 6.86 23.56 -0.29
C LYS A 289 5.81 24.05 -1.29
N ASN A 290 4.63 23.46 -1.21
CA ASN A 290 3.52 23.71 -2.12
C ASN A 290 2.28 24.22 -1.38
N ASN A 291 1.41 24.96 -2.11
CA ASN A 291 0.12 25.38 -1.60
C ASN A 291 -0.83 24.18 -1.39
N ALA A 292 -1.97 24.39 -0.76
CA ALA A 292 -2.91 23.31 -0.40
C ALA A 292 -3.41 22.51 -1.61
N PHE A 293 -3.66 23.18 -2.76
CA PHE A 293 -4.10 22.52 -3.99
C PHE A 293 -2.97 21.65 -4.57
N VAL A 294 -1.80 22.21 -4.80
CA VAL A 294 -0.65 21.48 -5.39
C VAL A 294 -0.18 20.34 -4.49
N ARG A 295 -0.25 20.51 -3.16
CA ARG A 295 0.16 19.48 -2.18
C ARG A 295 -0.61 18.16 -2.35
N MET A 296 -1.88 18.22 -2.79
CA MET A 296 -2.66 17.00 -3.04
C MET A 296 -2.06 16.13 -4.16
N TYR A 297 -1.33 16.76 -5.09
CA TYR A 297 -0.69 16.09 -6.23
C TYR A 297 0.75 15.62 -5.96
N GLU A 298 1.33 15.96 -4.80
CA GLU A 298 2.67 15.49 -4.41
C GLU A 298 2.73 13.96 -4.32
N VAL A 299 1.61 13.31 -4.09
CA VAL A 299 1.51 11.83 -4.11
C VAL A 299 1.86 11.28 -5.48
N LEU A 300 1.41 11.94 -6.56
CA LEU A 300 1.73 11.55 -7.93
C LEU A 300 3.23 11.79 -8.21
N THR A 301 3.75 12.94 -7.81
CA THR A 301 5.18 13.25 -7.96
C THR A 301 6.05 12.20 -7.25
N LYS A 302 5.67 11.76 -6.04
CA LYS A 302 6.38 10.69 -5.31
C LYS A 302 6.30 9.34 -6.02
N MET A 303 5.18 9.03 -6.68
CA MET A 303 5.01 7.78 -7.43
C MET A 303 5.86 7.74 -8.71
N TYR A 304 5.99 8.86 -9.41
CA TYR A 304 6.79 8.96 -10.63
C TYR A 304 8.28 9.18 -10.37
N GLY A 305 8.65 9.58 -9.18
CA GLY A 305 10.00 9.89 -8.75
C GLY A 305 10.14 11.35 -8.33
N MET A 306 10.83 11.55 -7.20
CA MET A 306 11.14 12.91 -6.73
C MET A 306 12.18 13.56 -7.66
N PRO A 307 12.04 14.86 -7.98
CA PRO A 307 13.04 15.59 -8.75
C PRO A 307 14.35 15.68 -7.97
N ASP A 308 15.48 15.85 -8.64
CA ASP A 308 16.75 16.11 -7.95
C ASP A 308 16.71 17.45 -7.20
N TYR A 309 17.54 17.58 -6.14
CA TYR A 309 17.60 18.80 -5.31
C TYR A 309 17.81 20.09 -6.13
N ALA A 310 18.56 20.00 -7.23
CA ALA A 310 18.82 21.11 -8.14
C ALA A 310 17.78 21.28 -9.25
N GLU A 311 16.73 20.46 -9.26
CA GLU A 311 15.70 20.48 -10.29
C GLU A 311 14.51 21.37 -9.92
N PHE A 312 13.69 21.61 -10.91
CA PHE A 312 12.41 22.31 -10.72
C PHE A 312 11.36 21.31 -10.20
N ASP A 313 10.58 21.73 -9.24
CA ASP A 313 9.40 20.96 -8.78
C ASP A 313 8.32 20.93 -9.87
N PRO A 314 8.03 19.77 -10.49
CA PRO A 314 7.03 19.68 -11.56
C PRO A 314 5.60 19.73 -11.04
N THR A 315 5.37 19.53 -9.73
CA THR A 315 4.06 19.38 -9.13
C THR A 315 3.12 20.57 -9.41
N PRO A 316 3.58 21.85 -9.30
CA PRO A 316 2.72 23.01 -9.61
C PRO A 316 2.23 23.06 -11.05
N LEU A 317 3.01 22.48 -11.98
CA LEU A 317 2.62 22.38 -13.38
C LEU A 317 1.73 21.17 -13.64
N VAL A 318 2.06 20.03 -13.05
CA VAL A 318 1.29 18.79 -13.19
C VAL A 318 -0.12 18.94 -12.63
N ALA A 319 -0.30 19.56 -11.46
CA ALA A 319 -1.55 19.63 -10.75
C ALA A 319 -2.73 20.19 -11.61
N PRO A 320 -2.65 21.37 -12.24
CA PRO A 320 -3.76 21.91 -13.04
C PRO A 320 -4.02 21.10 -14.30
N PHE A 321 -2.97 20.66 -15.00
CA PHE A 321 -3.15 19.88 -16.23
C PHE A 321 -3.68 18.47 -15.95
N PHE A 322 -3.20 17.81 -14.90
CA PHE A 322 -3.73 16.51 -14.49
C PHE A 322 -5.23 16.62 -14.14
N THR A 323 -5.60 17.65 -13.38
CA THR A 323 -7.01 17.92 -13.06
C THR A 323 -7.84 18.08 -14.32
N LEU A 324 -7.34 18.89 -15.27
CA LEU A 324 -8.01 19.18 -16.52
C LEU A 324 -8.17 17.93 -17.40
N PHE A 325 -7.09 17.17 -17.59
CA PHE A 325 -7.13 15.94 -18.38
C PHE A 325 -8.02 14.86 -17.75
N PHE A 326 -7.93 14.68 -16.45
CA PHE A 326 -8.79 13.74 -15.73
C PHE A 326 -10.26 14.10 -15.91
N ALA A 327 -10.61 15.38 -15.65
CA ALA A 327 -11.97 15.87 -15.79
C ALA A 327 -12.49 15.74 -17.23
N PHE A 328 -11.61 16.00 -18.22
CA PHE A 328 -11.96 15.89 -19.63
C PHE A 328 -12.13 14.42 -20.07
N CYS A 329 -11.24 13.53 -19.64
CA CYS A 329 -11.33 12.09 -19.96
C CYS A 329 -12.57 11.43 -19.38
N MET A 330 -12.95 11.79 -18.14
CA MET A 330 -14.19 11.32 -17.54
C MET A 330 -15.42 11.97 -18.18
N GLY A 331 -15.37 13.27 -18.45
CA GLY A 331 -16.29 14.04 -19.22
C GLY A 331 -17.77 14.01 -18.82
N ASP A 332 -18.09 13.58 -17.59
CA ASP A 332 -19.45 13.30 -17.14
C ASP A 332 -19.71 13.85 -15.74
N ALA A 333 -20.69 14.76 -15.62
CA ALA A 333 -21.00 15.41 -14.36
C ALA A 333 -21.58 14.45 -13.31
N GLY A 334 -22.32 13.42 -13.71
CA GLY A 334 -22.89 12.43 -12.80
C GLY A 334 -21.81 11.57 -12.15
N TYR A 335 -20.85 11.08 -12.93
CA TYR A 335 -19.70 10.33 -12.39
C TYR A 335 -18.80 11.21 -11.52
N GLY A 336 -18.69 12.52 -11.83
CA GLY A 336 -18.02 13.47 -10.96
C GLY A 336 -18.63 13.54 -9.56
N LEU A 337 -19.97 13.60 -9.47
CA LEU A 337 -20.70 13.58 -8.20
C LEU A 337 -20.49 12.27 -7.44
N VAL A 338 -20.47 11.13 -8.13
CA VAL A 338 -20.18 9.83 -7.52
C VAL A 338 -18.77 9.80 -6.91
N LEU A 339 -17.76 10.34 -7.61
CA LEU A 339 -16.39 10.44 -7.09
C LEU A 339 -16.31 11.32 -5.83
N ILE A 340 -17.05 12.46 -5.80
CA ILE A 340 -17.13 13.31 -4.62
C ILE A 340 -17.73 12.53 -3.44
N ALA A 341 -18.88 11.89 -3.65
CA ALA A 341 -19.55 11.10 -2.62
C ALA A 341 -18.67 9.97 -2.08
N LEU A 342 -18.03 9.22 -3.00
CA LEU A 342 -17.09 8.15 -2.67
C LEU A 342 -15.90 8.68 -1.87
N GLY A 343 -15.31 9.80 -2.30
CA GLY A 343 -14.18 10.44 -1.62
C GLY A 343 -14.52 10.85 -0.19
N PHE A 344 -15.69 11.46 0.04
CA PHE A 344 -16.17 11.80 1.38
C PHE A 344 -16.42 10.55 2.23
N PHE A 345 -17.09 9.54 1.67
CA PHE A 345 -17.40 8.29 2.38
C PHE A 345 -16.12 7.57 2.81
N LEU A 346 -15.16 7.39 1.90
CA LEU A 346 -13.90 6.73 2.19
C LEU A 346 -13.01 7.54 3.15
N LYS A 347 -13.03 8.87 3.08
CA LYS A 347 -12.30 9.74 4.00
C LYS A 347 -12.69 9.54 5.47
N HIS A 348 -13.95 9.16 5.73
CA HIS A 348 -14.41 8.84 7.09
C HIS A 348 -13.98 7.43 7.56
N LYS A 349 -13.85 6.46 6.64
CA LYS A 349 -13.52 5.07 6.97
C LYS A 349 -12.02 4.77 6.95
N LEU A 350 -11.24 5.48 6.15
CA LEU A 350 -9.82 5.18 5.92
C LEU A 350 -8.90 5.81 6.98
N SER A 351 -7.72 5.20 7.11
CA SER A 351 -6.64 5.66 7.99
C SER A 351 -6.17 7.09 7.66
N PRO A 352 -5.62 7.84 8.64
CA PRO A 352 -5.17 9.21 8.44
C PRO A 352 -4.19 9.40 7.28
N SER A 353 -3.34 8.40 6.99
CA SER A 353 -2.36 8.42 5.90
C SER A 353 -3.01 8.51 4.51
N LEU A 354 -4.20 7.93 4.33
CA LEU A 354 -4.92 7.91 3.06
C LEU A 354 -5.88 9.11 2.87
N LYS A 355 -6.13 9.89 3.92
CA LYS A 355 -7.01 11.08 3.85
C LYS A 355 -6.53 12.11 2.82
N GLY A 356 -5.21 12.24 2.63
CA GLY A 356 -4.63 13.11 1.61
C GLY A 356 -5.03 12.72 0.19
N ILE A 357 -5.02 11.42 -0.11
CA ILE A 357 -5.45 10.88 -1.42
C ILE A 357 -6.95 11.10 -1.63
N MET A 358 -7.76 10.98 -0.58
CA MET A 358 -9.20 11.22 -0.70
C MET A 358 -9.51 12.69 -1.02
N ASN A 359 -8.73 13.65 -0.53
CA ASN A 359 -8.85 15.05 -0.93
C ASN A 359 -8.59 15.24 -2.43
N LEU A 360 -7.59 14.53 -2.98
CA LEU A 360 -7.32 14.51 -4.42
C LEU A 360 -8.53 13.96 -5.20
N VAL A 361 -9.09 12.81 -4.78
CA VAL A 361 -10.27 12.19 -5.41
C VAL A 361 -11.46 13.15 -5.40
N ILE A 362 -11.74 13.83 -4.29
CA ILE A 362 -12.82 14.82 -4.18
C ILE A 362 -12.58 16.00 -5.15
N THR A 363 -11.33 16.49 -5.22
CA THR A 363 -10.96 17.59 -6.12
C THR A 363 -11.11 17.19 -7.59
N LEU A 364 -10.68 15.99 -7.96
CA LEU A 364 -10.85 15.45 -9.31
C LEU A 364 -12.34 15.23 -9.64
N GLY A 365 -13.13 14.73 -8.69
CA GLY A 365 -14.58 14.59 -8.83
C GLY A 365 -15.27 15.95 -9.04
N ALA A 366 -14.88 16.99 -8.29
CA ALA A 366 -15.41 18.34 -8.46
C ALA A 366 -15.07 18.91 -9.85
N ALA A 367 -13.83 18.76 -10.31
CA ALA A 367 -13.42 19.17 -11.64
C ALA A 367 -14.21 18.41 -12.73
N THR A 368 -14.37 17.09 -12.56
CA THR A 368 -15.15 16.23 -13.48
C THR A 368 -16.61 16.67 -13.54
N THR A 369 -17.22 17.03 -12.41
CA THR A 369 -18.60 17.54 -12.36
C THR A 369 -18.74 18.84 -13.16
N VAL A 370 -17.82 19.77 -12.96
CA VAL A 370 -17.83 21.06 -13.68
C VAL A 370 -17.60 20.85 -15.19
N PHE A 371 -16.57 20.07 -15.54
CA PHE A 371 -16.26 19.78 -16.93
C PHE A 371 -17.34 18.95 -17.62
N GLY A 372 -17.89 17.94 -16.95
CA GLY A 372 -19.00 17.14 -17.47
C GLY A 372 -20.24 18.00 -17.77
N ALA A 373 -20.54 18.97 -16.91
CA ALA A 373 -21.62 19.93 -17.17
C ALA A 373 -21.32 20.83 -18.39
N VAL A 374 -20.06 21.27 -18.56
CA VAL A 374 -19.63 22.07 -19.73
C VAL A 374 -19.61 21.21 -21.00
N LEU A 375 -19.26 19.96 -20.92
CA LEU A 375 -19.30 18.99 -22.03
C LEU A 375 -20.73 18.47 -22.30
N GLY A 376 -21.70 18.83 -21.42
CA GLY A 376 -23.10 18.48 -21.59
C GLY A 376 -23.44 17.01 -21.38
N THR A 377 -22.72 16.31 -20.48
CA THR A 377 -22.93 14.87 -20.23
C THR A 377 -23.23 14.61 -18.77
N PHE A 378 -24.29 13.83 -18.50
CA PHE A 378 -24.71 13.42 -17.16
C PHE A 378 -25.15 11.96 -17.16
N PHE A 379 -24.42 11.08 -16.49
CA PHE A 379 -24.57 9.61 -16.49
C PHE A 379 -24.71 9.03 -17.91
N GLY A 380 -23.87 9.49 -18.83
CA GLY A 380 -23.87 9.02 -20.22
C GLY A 380 -24.99 9.62 -21.08
N VAL A 381 -25.86 10.46 -20.53
CA VAL A 381 -26.93 11.13 -21.27
C VAL A 381 -26.46 12.50 -21.71
N SER A 382 -26.69 12.87 -22.98
CA SER A 382 -26.43 14.22 -23.51
C SER A 382 -27.45 15.19 -22.95
N LEU A 383 -27.02 16.17 -22.17
CA LEU A 383 -27.86 17.21 -21.62
C LEU A 383 -28.34 18.19 -22.72
N PHE A 384 -27.69 18.20 -23.88
CA PHE A 384 -28.11 19.05 -25.01
C PHE A 384 -29.41 18.57 -25.65
N ASP A 385 -29.64 17.23 -25.61
CA ASP A 385 -30.84 16.60 -26.18
C ASP A 385 -32.01 16.54 -25.19
N VAL A 386 -31.80 16.95 -23.95
CA VAL A 386 -32.82 17.01 -22.89
C VAL A 386 -33.34 18.44 -22.74
N ASP A 387 -34.56 18.59 -22.24
CA ASP A 387 -35.18 19.88 -22.00
C ASP A 387 -34.58 20.57 -20.77
N VAL A 388 -33.38 21.14 -20.95
CA VAL A 388 -32.67 21.95 -19.95
C VAL A 388 -32.77 23.43 -20.29
N PRO A 389 -32.66 24.36 -19.29
CA PRO A 389 -32.73 25.78 -19.51
C PRO A 389 -31.74 26.28 -20.60
N GLU A 390 -32.18 27.16 -21.47
CA GLU A 390 -31.39 27.71 -22.59
C GLU A 390 -30.03 28.31 -22.13
N TRP A 391 -30.01 28.97 -20.96
CA TRP A 391 -28.78 29.53 -20.43
C TRP A 391 -27.70 28.43 -20.14
N MET A 392 -28.10 27.20 -19.78
CA MET A 392 -27.17 26.08 -19.60
C MET A 392 -26.62 25.62 -20.95
N LYS A 393 -27.47 25.56 -21.99
CA LYS A 393 -27.04 25.13 -23.34
C LYS A 393 -25.99 26.07 -23.92
N GLN A 394 -26.02 27.37 -23.57
CA GLN A 394 -25.03 28.35 -24.04
C GLN A 394 -23.59 28.08 -23.51
N PHE A 395 -23.47 27.48 -22.33
CA PHE A 395 -22.17 27.13 -21.76
C PHE A 395 -21.64 25.76 -22.20
N MET A 396 -22.46 24.95 -22.88
CA MET A 396 -22.07 23.62 -23.31
C MET A 396 -21.24 23.67 -24.58
N ILE A 397 -20.10 22.95 -24.54
CA ILE A 397 -19.22 22.80 -25.70
C ILE A 397 -19.63 21.53 -26.45
N VAL A 398 -20.72 21.64 -27.21
CA VAL A 398 -21.30 20.54 -27.98
C VAL A 398 -21.39 20.93 -29.46
N GLY A 399 -21.33 19.95 -30.36
CA GLY A 399 -21.52 20.10 -31.80
C GLY A 399 -20.25 20.29 -32.60
N LYS A 400 -20.42 20.42 -33.90
CA LYS A 400 -19.34 20.50 -34.88
C LYS A 400 -18.89 21.94 -35.15
N ILE A 401 -17.71 22.09 -35.70
CA ILE A 401 -17.13 23.38 -36.05
C ILE A 401 -17.50 23.72 -37.50
N GLY A 402 -18.44 24.64 -37.68
CA GLY A 402 -18.95 25.05 -39.02
C GLY A 402 -19.43 23.84 -39.81
N ASP A 403 -19.10 23.78 -41.10
CA ASP A 403 -19.43 22.67 -42.00
C ASP A 403 -18.43 21.52 -41.96
N THR A 404 -17.50 21.53 -40.99
CA THR A 404 -16.47 20.50 -40.84
C THR A 404 -17.00 19.24 -40.12
N SER A 405 -16.32 18.10 -40.30
CA SER A 405 -16.63 16.89 -39.56
C SER A 405 -16.05 16.87 -38.15
N TYR A 406 -15.29 17.89 -37.74
CA TYR A 406 -14.58 17.95 -36.46
C TYR A 406 -15.48 18.39 -35.32
N ASP A 407 -15.43 17.60 -34.22
CA ASP A 407 -16.14 17.92 -32.99
C ASP A 407 -15.41 19.02 -32.20
N LYS A 408 -16.15 19.96 -31.59
CA LYS A 408 -15.58 21.01 -30.73
C LYS A 408 -14.83 20.45 -29.54
N GLN A 409 -15.30 19.34 -28.94
CA GLN A 409 -14.67 18.68 -27.82
C GLN A 409 -13.31 18.08 -28.21
N MET A 410 -13.24 17.46 -29.41
CA MET A 410 -11.99 16.92 -29.94
C MET A 410 -10.95 18.02 -30.17
N LEU A 411 -11.35 19.17 -30.74
CA LEU A 411 -10.46 20.30 -30.94
C LEU A 411 -9.98 20.88 -29.60
N LEU A 412 -10.87 21.00 -28.61
CA LEU A 412 -10.50 21.47 -27.28
C LEU A 412 -9.48 20.56 -26.62
N ALA A 413 -9.67 19.24 -26.69
CA ALA A 413 -8.70 18.28 -26.17
C ALA A 413 -7.33 18.43 -26.82
N LEU A 414 -7.30 18.58 -28.14
CA LEU A 414 -6.08 18.79 -28.91
C LEU A 414 -5.37 20.08 -28.48
N ILE A 415 -6.09 21.19 -28.35
CA ILE A 415 -5.53 22.50 -27.94
C ILE A 415 -4.93 22.39 -26.54
N ILE A 416 -5.65 21.78 -25.59
CA ILE A 416 -5.14 21.59 -24.20
C ILE A 416 -3.85 20.77 -24.21
N GLY A 417 -3.82 19.68 -24.99
CA GLY A 417 -2.63 18.83 -25.11
C GLY A 417 -1.43 19.59 -25.69
N VAL A 418 -1.66 20.33 -26.76
CA VAL A 418 -0.63 21.18 -27.39
C VAL A 418 -0.08 22.24 -26.44
N VAL A 419 -0.95 22.96 -25.75
CA VAL A 419 -0.56 23.98 -24.77
C VAL A 419 0.25 23.35 -23.64
N HIS A 420 -0.16 22.18 -23.14
CA HIS A 420 0.58 21.47 -22.10
C HIS A 420 1.99 21.09 -22.54
N ILE A 421 2.15 20.50 -23.75
CA ILE A 421 3.45 20.14 -24.29
C ILE A 421 4.36 21.37 -24.48
N CYS A 422 3.82 22.45 -25.04
CA CYS A 422 4.56 23.70 -25.23
C CYS A 422 5.06 24.28 -23.90
N ILE A 423 4.20 24.30 -22.86
CA ILE A 423 4.59 24.77 -21.53
C ILE A 423 5.64 23.84 -20.92
N ALA A 424 5.47 22.51 -21.00
CA ALA A 424 6.43 21.55 -20.48
C ALA A 424 7.82 21.72 -21.14
N MET A 425 7.87 21.86 -22.46
CA MET A 425 9.10 22.11 -23.20
C MET A 425 9.74 23.45 -22.83
N THR A 426 8.93 24.50 -22.66
CA THR A 426 9.42 25.82 -22.23
C THR A 426 10.07 25.74 -20.84
N VAL A 427 9.41 25.10 -19.88
CA VAL A 427 9.95 24.90 -18.52
C VAL A 427 11.24 24.08 -18.56
N LYS A 428 11.29 23.04 -19.40
CA LYS A 428 12.51 22.23 -19.61
C LYS A 428 13.66 23.08 -20.16
N ALA A 429 13.42 23.87 -21.20
CA ALA A 429 14.43 24.73 -21.83
C ALA A 429 14.94 25.81 -20.86
N ILE A 430 14.05 26.45 -20.10
CA ILE A 430 14.42 27.41 -19.05
C ILE A 430 15.24 26.71 -17.96
N GLY A 431 14.79 25.55 -17.46
CA GLY A 431 15.49 24.78 -16.45
C GLY A 431 16.91 24.37 -16.90
N ALA A 432 17.06 23.92 -18.14
CA ALA A 432 18.34 23.59 -18.73
C ALA A 432 19.25 24.84 -18.85
N THR A 433 18.68 25.99 -19.25
CA THR A 433 19.43 27.26 -19.35
C THR A 433 19.93 27.73 -17.99
N VAL A 434 19.12 27.67 -16.96
CA VAL A 434 19.52 28.03 -15.59
C VAL A 434 20.57 27.08 -15.02
N ARG A 435 20.51 25.81 -15.41
CA ARG A 435 21.38 24.74 -14.87
C ARG A 435 22.75 24.66 -15.59
N TYR A 436 22.75 24.73 -16.90
CA TYR A 436 23.92 24.46 -17.73
C TYR A 436 24.40 25.69 -18.51
N GLY A 437 23.61 26.77 -18.53
CA GLY A 437 23.87 27.93 -19.35
C GLY A 437 23.19 27.88 -20.72
N PHE A 438 23.03 29.06 -21.36
CA PHE A 438 22.28 29.18 -22.61
C PHE A 438 22.89 28.38 -23.76
N LYS A 439 24.21 28.34 -23.85
CA LYS A 439 24.91 27.63 -24.96
C LYS A 439 24.65 26.11 -24.92
N GLU A 440 24.62 25.54 -23.73
CA GLU A 440 24.40 24.10 -23.54
C GLU A 440 22.92 23.69 -23.61
N SER A 441 22.00 24.65 -23.49
CA SER A 441 20.56 24.45 -23.59
C SER A 441 19.97 24.72 -24.99
N LEU A 442 20.79 25.08 -25.97
CA LEU A 442 20.34 25.40 -27.33
C LEU A 442 19.57 24.27 -28.01
N SER A 443 19.88 23.03 -27.71
CA SER A 443 19.12 21.87 -28.19
C SER A 443 17.67 21.88 -27.66
N ASP A 444 17.44 22.15 -26.37
CA ASP A 444 16.09 22.22 -25.80
C ASP A 444 15.30 23.41 -26.39
N TRP A 445 15.93 24.55 -26.60
CA TRP A 445 15.33 25.68 -27.30
C TRP A 445 15.06 25.39 -28.79
N GLY A 446 15.93 24.63 -29.46
CA GLY A 446 15.73 24.18 -30.84
C GLY A 446 14.49 23.28 -30.97
N TRP A 447 14.31 22.33 -30.07
CA TRP A 447 13.11 21.48 -30.01
C TRP A 447 11.87 22.29 -29.75
N LEU A 448 11.90 23.25 -28.81
CA LEU A 448 10.80 24.15 -28.53
C LEU A 448 10.39 24.96 -29.76
N LEU A 449 11.38 25.56 -30.44
CA LEU A 449 11.16 26.33 -31.65
C LEU A 449 10.51 25.49 -32.77
N LEU A 450 10.99 24.25 -32.95
CA LEU A 450 10.44 23.34 -33.93
C LEU A 450 8.97 23.03 -33.67
N VAL A 451 8.66 22.59 -32.44
CA VAL A 451 7.28 22.18 -32.09
C VAL A 451 6.33 23.37 -32.11
N VAL A 452 6.67 24.45 -31.40
CA VAL A 452 5.82 25.65 -31.33
C VAL A 452 5.68 26.32 -32.70
N GLY A 453 6.80 26.41 -33.44
CA GLY A 453 6.81 27.01 -34.77
C GLY A 453 5.96 26.22 -35.76
N PHE A 454 6.03 24.89 -35.76
CA PHE A 454 5.20 24.05 -36.63
C PHE A 454 3.72 24.13 -36.26
N ILE A 455 3.38 24.13 -34.98
CA ILE A 455 2.00 24.24 -34.52
C ILE A 455 1.42 25.63 -34.90
N CYS A 456 2.16 26.71 -34.66
CA CYS A 456 1.73 28.05 -35.03
C CYS A 456 1.55 28.21 -36.55
N THR A 457 2.51 27.75 -37.32
CA THR A 457 2.46 27.82 -38.80
C THR A 457 1.30 26.96 -39.32
N GLY A 458 1.13 25.74 -38.84
CA GLY A 458 0.04 24.87 -39.23
C GLY A 458 -1.32 25.41 -38.82
N GLY A 459 -1.46 25.98 -37.62
CA GLY A 459 -2.67 26.64 -37.15
C GLY A 459 -3.07 27.86 -38.02
N LEU A 460 -2.10 28.72 -38.33
CA LEU A 460 -2.34 29.90 -39.19
C LEU A 460 -2.70 29.50 -40.64
N SER A 461 -2.09 28.44 -41.15
CA SER A 461 -2.43 27.87 -42.45
C SER A 461 -3.82 27.24 -42.46
N PHE A 462 -4.17 26.49 -41.42
CA PHE A 462 -5.51 25.92 -41.26
C PHE A 462 -6.60 26.99 -41.17
N MET A 463 -6.32 28.09 -40.46
CA MET A 463 -7.24 29.26 -40.36
C MET A 463 -7.26 30.09 -41.65
N LYS A 464 -6.50 29.70 -42.69
CA LYS A 464 -6.35 30.43 -43.96
C LYS A 464 -5.86 31.90 -43.81
N VAL A 465 -5.13 32.17 -42.73
CA VAL A 465 -4.48 33.49 -42.48
C VAL A 465 -3.27 33.67 -43.32
N ILE A 466 -2.52 32.57 -43.60
CA ILE A 466 -1.35 32.53 -44.45
C ILE A 466 -1.57 31.61 -45.65
N SER A 467 -0.99 31.94 -46.80
CA SER A 467 -1.05 31.09 -47.99
C SER A 467 -0.19 29.83 -47.84
N GLU A 468 -0.56 28.76 -48.56
CA GLU A 468 0.20 27.47 -48.52
C GLU A 468 1.67 27.61 -48.86
N ASN A 469 2.01 28.52 -49.80
CA ASN A 469 3.41 28.80 -50.15
C ASN A 469 4.19 29.43 -49.00
N VAL A 470 3.57 30.36 -48.26
CA VAL A 470 4.16 31.01 -47.09
C VAL A 470 4.32 29.99 -45.97
N ALA A 471 3.32 29.14 -45.77
CA ALA A 471 3.35 28.09 -44.76
C ALA A 471 4.51 27.10 -45.06
N GLY A 472 4.63 26.63 -46.30
CA GLY A 472 5.72 25.74 -46.74
C GLY A 472 7.11 26.33 -46.51
N THR A 473 7.31 27.61 -46.89
CA THR A 473 8.56 28.32 -46.63
C THR A 473 8.86 28.48 -45.15
N SER A 474 7.84 28.80 -44.35
CA SER A 474 7.98 28.90 -42.85
C SER A 474 8.36 27.60 -42.23
N PHE A 475 7.77 26.47 -42.64
CA PHE A 475 8.18 25.13 -42.17
C PHE A 475 9.63 24.82 -42.49
N LEU A 476 10.08 25.13 -43.69
CA LEU A 476 11.51 24.92 -44.09
C LEU A 476 12.45 25.79 -43.25
N VAL A 477 12.15 27.06 -43.06
CA VAL A 477 13.02 27.97 -42.30
C VAL A 477 13.07 27.56 -40.83
N ILE A 478 11.90 27.33 -40.21
CA ILE A 478 11.80 26.91 -38.80
C ILE A 478 12.54 25.57 -38.61
N GLY A 479 12.27 24.58 -39.48
CA GLY A 479 12.91 23.28 -39.42
C GLY A 479 14.46 23.37 -39.58
N SER A 480 14.94 24.20 -40.48
CA SER A 480 16.38 24.40 -40.67
C SER A 480 17.06 25.08 -39.48
N VAL A 481 16.44 26.14 -38.94
CA VAL A 481 16.98 26.85 -37.74
C VAL A 481 16.93 25.93 -36.51
N ALA A 482 15.85 25.20 -36.33
CA ALA A 482 15.74 24.23 -35.24
C ALA A 482 16.77 23.10 -35.35
N ALA A 483 16.98 22.57 -36.57
CA ALA A 483 17.99 21.52 -36.81
C ALA A 483 19.41 22.00 -36.50
N ILE A 484 19.75 23.26 -36.87
CA ILE A 484 21.01 23.86 -36.47
C ILE A 484 21.16 23.95 -34.96
N GLY A 485 20.12 24.39 -34.25
CA GLY A 485 20.11 24.47 -32.77
C GLY A 485 20.26 23.10 -32.13
N ILE A 486 19.57 22.10 -32.65
CA ILE A 486 19.53 20.73 -32.07
C ILE A 486 20.85 19.98 -32.31
N TYR A 487 21.38 20.03 -33.55
CA TYR A 487 22.51 19.17 -33.98
C TYR A 487 23.87 19.88 -34.06
N LEU A 488 23.92 21.10 -34.57
CA LEU A 488 25.20 21.78 -34.80
C LEU A 488 25.68 22.59 -33.60
N LEU A 489 24.77 23.17 -32.81
CA LEU A 489 25.11 24.00 -31.65
C LEU A 489 25.05 23.22 -30.33
N ASN A 490 24.66 21.94 -30.38
CA ASN A 490 24.72 21.07 -29.22
C ASN A 490 26.16 20.62 -28.98
N ASN A 491 26.59 20.64 -27.71
CA ASN A 491 27.98 20.37 -27.35
C ASN A 491 28.43 18.99 -27.88
N LEU A 492 29.44 18.95 -28.71
CA LEU A 492 30.00 17.76 -29.38
C LEU A 492 30.51 16.67 -28.41
N HIS A 493 30.61 16.99 -27.12
CA HIS A 493 31.04 16.06 -26.07
C HIS A 493 29.87 15.28 -25.39
N ARG A 494 28.62 15.61 -25.70
CA ARG A 494 27.48 14.89 -25.22
C ARG A 494 26.96 13.97 -26.32
N ASN A 495 27.11 12.66 -26.15
CA ASN A 495 26.61 11.68 -27.11
C ASN A 495 25.14 11.95 -27.42
N VAL A 496 24.83 12.13 -28.69
CA VAL A 496 23.51 12.46 -29.25
C VAL A 496 22.67 11.19 -29.46
N PHE A 497 23.18 10.02 -29.05
CA PHE A 497 22.50 8.72 -29.18
C PHE A 497 22.26 8.08 -27.81
#